data_9911302147f94cff1b332eeaca531bde
#
_entry.id   9911302147f94cff1b332eeaca531bde
#
_cell.length_a   1.000
_cell.length_b   1.000
_cell.length_c   1.000
_cell.angle_alpha   90.00
_cell.angle_beta   90.00
_cell.angle_gamma   90.00
#
_symmetry.space_group_name_H-M   'P 1'
#
loop_
_entity.id
_entity.type
_entity.pdbx_description
1 polymer ?
#
loop_
_entity_poly.entity_id
_entity_poly.type
_entity_poly.pdbx_seq_one_letter_code
_entity_poly.pdbx_strand_id
1 'polypeptide(L)'
;MSIIVTAENPSIDPAIQRQVFGALPTGVTAITGLTEDGTPRGFVVGTFQSLSLEPPLVTFCVDKSSSTWPTLRSLGRFTANILSTEQLPVCRALSRKGDEKFAGVDYEQSPLGTPRISGATAWVDCEVLSEVVAGDHYMIVGSIEELVPGEGEALLYRGGKFGEFNQWPAPAPAAAAPSAPAAAGKDQ
;
A
#
# COMPACT_ATOMS: atom_id res chain seq x y z
N MET A 1 -19.38 -6.31 15.79
CA MET A 1 -19.42 -7.79 15.64
C MET A 1 -18.16 -8.19 14.92
N SER A 2 -17.23 -8.87 15.59
CA SER A 2 -15.96 -9.28 14.95
C SER A 2 -16.22 -10.54 14.11
N ILE A 3 -15.91 -10.46 12.82
CA ILE A 3 -15.92 -11.63 11.92
C ILE A 3 -14.60 -12.37 12.11
N ILE A 4 -14.66 -13.67 12.35
CA ILE A 4 -13.48 -14.54 12.45
C ILE A 4 -13.48 -15.46 11.22
N VAL A 5 -12.42 -15.39 10.44
CA VAL A 5 -12.19 -16.27 9.30
C VAL A 5 -11.16 -17.32 9.70
N THR A 6 -11.58 -18.57 9.74
CA THR A 6 -10.70 -19.73 9.97
C THR A 6 -10.87 -20.73 8.84
N ALA A 7 -9.82 -21.46 8.52
CA ALA A 7 -9.86 -22.58 7.60
C ALA A 7 -9.15 -23.78 8.25
N GLU A 8 -9.77 -24.96 8.17
CA GLU A 8 -9.11 -26.22 8.48
C GLU A 8 -8.50 -26.75 7.18
N ASN A 9 -7.21 -26.50 6.99
CA ASN A 9 -6.47 -26.98 5.84
C ASN A 9 -5.26 -27.83 6.27
N PRO A 10 -4.85 -28.81 5.44
CA PRO A 10 -3.57 -29.47 5.67
C PRO A 10 -2.47 -28.44 5.76
N SER A 11 -1.51 -28.65 6.65
CA SER A 11 -0.43 -27.70 6.92
C SER A 11 0.40 -27.46 5.65
N ILE A 12 0.28 -26.27 5.09
CA ILE A 12 1.18 -25.79 4.03
C ILE A 12 2.47 -25.35 4.71
N ASP A 13 3.62 -25.78 4.18
CA ASP A 13 4.93 -25.34 4.69
C ASP A 13 5.04 -23.80 4.56
N PRO A 14 5.25 -23.09 5.68
CA PRO A 14 5.39 -21.63 5.65
C PRO A 14 6.57 -21.13 4.80
N ALA A 15 7.59 -21.96 4.56
CA ALA A 15 8.71 -21.60 3.70
C ALA A 15 8.27 -21.59 2.21
N ILE A 16 7.50 -22.59 1.79
CA ILE A 16 6.92 -22.62 0.44
C ILE A 16 5.94 -21.48 0.24
N GLN A 17 5.09 -21.21 1.22
CA GLN A 17 4.16 -20.10 1.17
C GLN A 17 4.89 -18.75 0.98
N ARG A 18 5.93 -18.48 1.76
CA ARG A 18 6.77 -17.28 1.61
C ARG A 18 7.48 -17.22 0.26
N GLN A 19 7.95 -18.35 -0.26
CA GLN A 19 8.59 -18.42 -1.58
C GLN A 19 7.61 -18.06 -2.70
N VAL A 20 6.40 -18.63 -2.68
CA VAL A 20 5.37 -18.40 -3.70
C VAL A 20 4.88 -16.96 -3.67
N PHE A 21 4.45 -16.48 -2.50
CA PHE A 21 3.95 -15.10 -2.38
C PHE A 21 5.07 -14.05 -2.48
N GLY A 22 6.32 -14.41 -2.19
CA GLY A 22 7.49 -13.58 -2.46
C GLY A 22 7.70 -13.27 -3.95
N ALA A 23 7.11 -14.03 -4.87
CA ALA A 23 7.14 -13.73 -6.31
C ALA A 23 6.24 -12.52 -6.68
N LEU A 24 5.24 -12.20 -5.84
CA LEU A 24 4.34 -11.08 -6.06
C LEU A 24 5.01 -9.76 -5.66
N PRO A 25 5.16 -8.78 -6.56
CA PRO A 25 5.60 -7.45 -6.17
C PRO A 25 4.48 -6.71 -5.43
N THR A 26 4.85 -5.97 -4.39
CA THR A 26 3.92 -5.12 -3.63
C THR A 26 4.47 -3.71 -3.54
N GLY A 27 3.57 -2.72 -3.42
CA GLY A 27 3.97 -1.39 -2.98
C GLY A 27 4.42 -1.42 -1.53
N VAL A 28 5.16 -0.41 -1.12
CA VAL A 28 5.59 -0.22 0.27
C VAL A 28 4.82 0.97 0.85
N THR A 29 3.95 0.71 1.81
CA THR A 29 3.08 1.74 2.41
C THR A 29 3.33 1.84 3.90
N ALA A 30 3.56 3.05 4.40
CA ALA A 30 3.64 3.33 5.82
C ALA A 30 2.27 3.74 6.37
N ILE A 31 1.77 3.00 7.35
CA ILE A 31 0.53 3.32 8.09
C ILE A 31 0.94 4.10 9.33
N THR A 32 0.41 5.32 9.47
CA THR A 32 0.84 6.27 10.52
C THR A 32 -0.34 6.86 11.28
N GLY A 33 -0.13 7.16 12.54
CA GLY A 33 -1.07 7.87 13.40
C GLY A 33 -0.33 8.70 14.45
N LEU A 34 -1.03 9.65 15.05
CA LEU A 34 -0.50 10.54 16.08
C LEU A 34 -1.30 10.33 17.37
N THR A 35 -0.61 9.98 18.45
CA THR A 35 -1.22 9.81 19.77
C THR A 35 -1.64 11.17 20.36
N GLU A 36 -2.48 11.16 21.39
CA GLU A 36 -2.97 12.39 22.02
C GLU A 36 -1.84 13.26 22.62
N ASP A 37 -0.74 12.63 23.04
CA ASP A 37 0.45 13.32 23.54
C ASP A 37 1.38 13.82 22.42
N GLY A 38 0.96 13.70 21.14
CA GLY A 38 1.71 14.15 19.97
C GLY A 38 2.82 13.20 19.53
N THR A 39 2.87 11.96 20.04
CA THR A 39 3.88 10.99 19.62
C THR A 39 3.46 10.27 18.32
N PRO A 40 4.24 10.37 17.23
CA PRO A 40 3.93 9.65 16.00
C PRO A 40 4.18 8.15 16.16
N ARG A 41 3.28 7.35 15.62
CA ARG A 41 3.35 5.89 15.58
C ARG A 41 3.15 5.40 14.15
N GLY A 42 3.82 4.31 13.79
CA GLY A 42 3.65 3.74 12.46
C GLY A 42 4.39 2.44 12.25
N PHE A 43 4.06 1.80 11.13
CA PHE A 43 4.68 0.58 10.63
C PHE A 43 4.48 0.50 9.13
N VAL A 44 5.18 -0.43 8.47
CA VAL A 44 5.13 -0.61 7.01
C VAL A 44 4.38 -1.88 6.67
N VAL A 45 3.58 -1.81 5.60
CA VAL A 45 2.86 -2.96 5.02
C VAL A 45 3.07 -3.04 3.52
N GLY A 46 3.00 -4.25 2.97
CA GLY A 46 2.93 -4.51 1.53
C GLY A 46 1.52 -4.88 1.04
N THR A 47 0.53 -4.86 1.94
CA THR A 47 -0.84 -5.35 1.65
C THR A 47 -1.85 -4.22 1.50
N PHE A 48 -1.42 -2.94 1.52
CA PHE A 48 -2.31 -1.81 1.34
C PHE A 48 -2.81 -1.73 -0.11
N GLN A 49 -4.13 -1.58 -0.27
CA GLN A 49 -4.75 -1.44 -1.60
C GLN A 49 -6.13 -0.78 -1.51
N SER A 50 -6.59 -0.25 -2.65
CA SER A 50 -7.98 0.16 -2.83
C SER A 50 -8.89 -1.07 -2.74
N LEU A 51 -9.98 -0.97 -1.98
CA LEU A 51 -10.95 -2.04 -1.78
C LEU A 51 -12.26 -1.76 -2.54
N SER A 52 -12.72 -0.51 -2.55
CA SER A 52 -13.97 -0.10 -3.17
C SER A 52 -13.89 1.34 -3.64
N LEU A 53 -14.58 1.66 -4.73
CA LEU A 53 -14.74 3.03 -5.23
C LEU A 53 -16.02 3.68 -4.66
N GLU A 54 -17.07 2.91 -4.43
CA GLU A 54 -18.33 3.39 -3.91
C GLU A 54 -18.93 2.38 -2.90
N PRO A 55 -18.89 2.68 -1.60
CA PRO A 55 -18.17 3.80 -1.01
C PRO A 55 -16.65 3.67 -1.17
N PRO A 56 -15.88 4.79 -1.05
CA PRO A 56 -14.44 4.77 -1.20
C PRO A 56 -13.79 4.11 0.01
N LEU A 57 -13.18 2.92 -0.19
CA LEU A 57 -12.59 2.12 0.86
C LEU A 57 -11.19 1.63 0.49
N VAL A 58 -10.38 1.43 1.52
CA VAL A 58 -9.07 0.78 1.45
C VAL A 58 -9.02 -0.46 2.36
N THR A 59 -8.02 -1.32 2.12
CA THR A 59 -7.72 -2.43 3.03
C THR A 59 -6.22 -2.64 3.15
N PHE A 60 -5.81 -3.18 4.29
CA PHE A 60 -4.48 -3.73 4.53
C PHE A 60 -4.54 -4.82 5.61
N CYS A 61 -3.48 -5.63 5.70
CA CYS A 61 -3.34 -6.64 6.74
C CYS A 61 -2.21 -6.27 7.70
N VAL A 62 -2.41 -6.58 8.98
CA VAL A 62 -1.42 -6.39 10.05
C VAL A 62 -1.34 -7.64 10.91
N ASP A 63 -0.12 -8.08 11.22
CA ASP A 63 0.15 -9.21 12.09
C ASP A 63 -0.39 -8.96 13.50
N LYS A 64 -1.03 -9.96 14.12
CA LYS A 64 -1.56 -9.88 15.48
C LYS A 64 -0.48 -9.62 16.54
N SER A 65 0.79 -9.96 16.25
CA SER A 65 1.93 -9.66 17.12
C SER A 65 2.44 -8.23 17.01
N SER A 66 1.84 -7.39 16.14
CA SER A 66 2.22 -5.99 16.00
C SER A 66 2.05 -5.22 17.30
N SER A 67 3.15 -4.67 17.83
CA SER A 67 3.12 -3.80 19.00
C SER A 67 2.58 -2.38 18.72
N THR A 68 2.54 -1.98 17.47
CA THR A 68 2.10 -0.63 17.05
C THR A 68 0.61 -0.59 16.73
N TRP A 69 0.05 -1.67 16.16
CA TRP A 69 -1.34 -1.68 15.73
C TRP A 69 -2.35 -1.41 16.87
N PRO A 70 -2.22 -1.96 18.10
CA PRO A 70 -3.17 -1.66 19.18
C PRO A 70 -3.32 -0.16 19.45
N THR A 71 -2.22 0.60 19.37
CA THR A 71 -2.24 2.07 19.52
C THR A 71 -2.97 2.72 18.35
N LEU A 72 -2.61 2.40 17.10
CA LEU A 72 -3.27 2.98 15.92
C LEU A 72 -4.76 2.63 15.85
N ARG A 73 -5.11 1.41 16.22
CA ARG A 73 -6.51 0.99 16.31
C ARG A 73 -7.31 1.86 17.30
N SER A 74 -6.73 2.20 18.45
CA SER A 74 -7.42 3.02 19.45
C SER A 74 -7.62 4.47 19.01
N LEU A 75 -6.80 4.96 18.08
CA LEU A 75 -6.95 6.30 17.48
C LEU A 75 -8.14 6.35 16.50
N GLY A 76 -8.55 5.22 15.95
CA GLY A 76 -9.65 5.11 14.99
C GLY A 76 -9.36 5.74 13.62
N ARG A 77 -8.16 6.28 13.39
CA ARG A 77 -7.76 6.97 12.16
C ARG A 77 -6.28 6.78 11.85
N PHE A 78 -5.91 6.85 10.58
CA PHE A 78 -4.55 6.69 10.10
C PHE A 78 -4.34 7.41 8.77
N THR A 79 -3.07 7.69 8.43
CA THR A 79 -2.65 7.99 7.06
C THR A 79 -1.88 6.81 6.48
N ALA A 80 -2.25 6.38 5.28
CA ALA A 80 -1.43 5.50 4.47
C ALA A 80 -0.54 6.34 3.54
N ASN A 81 0.77 6.26 3.77
CA ASN A 81 1.78 6.97 2.99
C ASN A 81 2.40 5.99 1.99
N ILE A 82 2.17 6.17 0.70
CA ILE A 82 2.78 5.35 -0.35
C ILE A 82 4.22 5.84 -0.52
N LEU A 83 5.20 5.07 -0.04
CA LEU A 83 6.59 5.50 0.00
C LEU A 83 7.21 5.58 -1.39
N SER A 84 8.05 6.62 -1.58
CA SER A 84 8.84 6.78 -2.80
C SER A 84 10.12 5.93 -2.78
N THR A 85 10.74 5.74 -3.95
CA THR A 85 12.02 5.03 -4.09
C THR A 85 13.13 5.61 -3.23
N GLU A 86 13.10 6.91 -2.94
CA GLU A 86 14.06 7.60 -2.08
C GLU A 86 13.83 7.36 -0.58
N GLN A 87 12.66 6.81 -0.23
CA GLN A 87 12.26 6.59 1.16
C GLN A 87 12.58 5.19 1.70
N LEU A 88 13.52 4.46 1.10
CA LEU A 88 14.04 3.23 1.68
C LEU A 88 14.55 3.39 3.13
N PRO A 89 15.23 4.51 3.51
CA PRO A 89 15.60 4.76 4.91
C PRO A 89 14.38 4.86 5.84
N VAL A 90 13.31 5.53 5.42
CA VAL A 90 12.04 5.65 6.16
C VAL A 90 11.38 4.26 6.34
N CYS A 91 11.31 3.48 5.26
CA CYS A 91 10.81 2.10 5.31
C CYS A 91 11.57 1.29 6.36
N ARG A 92 12.90 1.35 6.38
CA ARG A 92 13.75 0.64 7.34
C ARG A 92 13.55 1.13 8.78
N ALA A 93 13.39 2.43 8.99
CA ALA A 93 13.15 3.02 10.31
C ALA A 93 11.81 2.51 10.89
N LEU A 94 10.72 2.59 10.12
CA LEU A 94 9.38 2.17 10.55
C LEU A 94 9.23 0.64 10.66
N SER A 95 10.11 -0.14 10.04
CA SER A 95 10.13 -1.61 10.16
C SER A 95 10.86 -2.10 11.41
N ARG A 96 11.55 -1.23 12.16
CA ARG A 96 12.25 -1.60 13.40
C ARG A 96 11.26 -1.91 14.54
N LYS A 97 11.73 -2.62 15.53
CA LYS A 97 11.05 -2.73 16.83
C LYS A 97 11.41 -1.54 17.71
N GLY A 98 10.54 -1.18 18.64
CA GLY A 98 10.76 -0.08 19.60
C GLY A 98 9.99 1.18 19.26
N ASP A 99 10.18 2.24 20.06
CA ASP A 99 9.37 3.45 20.03
C ASP A 99 9.97 4.58 19.18
N GLU A 100 11.27 4.55 18.89
CA GLU A 100 11.99 5.59 18.16
C GLU A 100 11.94 5.44 16.64
N LYS A 101 10.88 4.84 16.11
CA LYS A 101 10.75 4.58 14.67
C LYS A 101 10.70 5.85 13.82
N PHE A 102 10.26 6.96 14.40
CA PHE A 102 10.14 8.26 13.71
C PHE A 102 11.37 9.16 13.88
N ALA A 103 12.44 8.69 14.54
CA ALA A 103 13.68 9.46 14.61
C ALA A 103 14.24 9.73 13.20
N GLY A 104 14.28 11.00 12.81
CA GLY A 104 14.73 11.44 11.48
C GLY A 104 13.72 11.21 10.34
N VAL A 105 12.45 10.99 10.66
CA VAL A 105 11.35 10.94 9.69
C VAL A 105 10.58 12.24 9.75
N ASP A 106 10.66 13.03 8.68
CA ASP A 106 9.93 14.28 8.54
C ASP A 106 8.48 14.00 8.11
N TYR A 107 7.55 14.73 8.74
CA TYR A 107 6.12 14.63 8.42
C TYR A 107 5.39 15.95 8.73
N GLU A 108 4.24 16.13 8.11
CA GLU A 108 3.26 17.14 8.46
C GLU A 108 1.96 16.48 8.96
N GLN A 109 1.14 17.22 9.68
CA GLN A 109 -0.16 16.73 10.10
C GLN A 109 -1.18 16.93 8.98
N SER A 110 -1.95 15.90 8.67
CA SER A 110 -3.12 15.96 7.81
C SER A 110 -4.26 16.74 8.49
N PRO A 111 -5.30 17.14 7.77
CA PRO A 111 -6.55 17.66 8.36
C PRO A 111 -7.18 16.68 9.36
N LEU A 112 -6.97 15.38 9.18
CA LEU A 112 -7.42 14.32 10.11
C LEU A 112 -6.53 14.23 11.37
N GLY A 113 -5.43 15.00 11.44
CA GLY A 113 -4.49 15.02 12.55
C GLY A 113 -3.52 13.84 12.56
N THR A 114 -3.32 13.17 11.43
CA THR A 114 -2.43 12.02 11.28
C THR A 114 -1.17 12.41 10.51
N PRO A 115 0.00 11.74 10.73
CA PRO A 115 1.24 12.11 10.06
C PRO A 115 1.23 11.75 8.57
N ARG A 116 1.43 12.74 7.70
CA ARG A 116 1.81 12.59 6.30
C ARG A 116 3.32 12.70 6.17
N ILE A 117 3.98 11.60 5.86
CA ILE A 117 5.45 11.56 5.72
C ILE A 117 5.85 12.37 4.50
N SER A 118 6.75 13.34 4.67
CA SER A 118 7.23 14.21 3.60
C SER A 118 7.96 13.40 2.51
N GLY A 119 7.64 13.65 1.23
CA GLY A 119 8.28 12.98 0.09
C GLY A 119 7.66 11.61 -0.28
N ALA A 120 6.53 11.21 0.28
CA ALA A 120 5.76 10.08 -0.20
C ALA A 120 5.11 10.39 -1.56
N THR A 121 4.87 9.37 -2.39
CA THR A 121 4.27 9.54 -3.73
C THR A 121 2.77 9.78 -3.68
N ALA A 122 2.11 9.44 -2.57
CA ALA A 122 0.71 9.77 -2.29
C ALA A 122 0.39 9.55 -0.81
N TRP A 123 -0.67 10.22 -0.37
CA TRP A 123 -1.23 10.08 0.98
C TRP A 123 -2.71 9.76 0.90
N VAL A 124 -3.15 8.84 1.75
CA VAL A 124 -4.54 8.44 1.89
C VAL A 124 -4.91 8.54 3.36
N ASP A 125 -5.67 9.55 3.73
CA ASP A 125 -6.17 9.71 5.09
C ASP A 125 -7.45 8.92 5.26
N CYS A 126 -7.52 8.13 6.34
CA CYS A 126 -8.59 7.17 6.55
C CYS A 126 -9.08 7.14 7.99
N GLU A 127 -10.37 6.80 8.15
CA GLU A 127 -10.92 6.31 9.40
C GLU A 127 -11.03 4.78 9.38
N VAL A 128 -10.81 4.14 10.53
CA VAL A 128 -10.95 2.70 10.67
C VAL A 128 -12.42 2.33 10.75
N LEU A 129 -12.94 1.64 9.74
CA LEU A 129 -14.33 1.18 9.72
C LEU A 129 -14.52 -0.19 10.36
N SER A 130 -13.60 -1.12 10.08
CA SER A 130 -13.76 -2.51 10.50
C SER A 130 -12.42 -3.21 10.65
N GLU A 131 -12.38 -4.15 11.58
CA GLU A 131 -11.28 -5.08 11.78
C GLU A 131 -11.82 -6.50 11.73
N VAL A 132 -11.27 -7.32 10.84
CA VAL A 132 -11.63 -8.74 10.68
C VAL A 132 -10.46 -9.61 11.12
N VAL A 133 -10.72 -10.56 11.98
CA VAL A 133 -9.71 -11.56 12.39
C VAL A 133 -9.54 -12.59 11.27
N ALA A 134 -8.38 -12.65 10.65
CA ALA A 134 -8.04 -13.55 9.56
C ALA A 134 -6.76 -14.34 9.87
N GLY A 135 -6.90 -15.53 10.40
CA GLY A 135 -5.77 -16.37 10.80
C GLY A 135 -4.88 -15.68 11.84
N ASP A 136 -3.61 -15.49 11.54
CA ASP A 136 -2.60 -14.78 12.37
C ASP A 136 -2.54 -13.26 12.11
N HIS A 137 -3.41 -12.74 11.25
CA HIS A 137 -3.51 -11.31 10.92
C HIS A 137 -4.88 -10.73 11.28
N TYR A 138 -4.91 -9.40 11.34
CA TYR A 138 -6.11 -8.59 11.20
C TYR A 138 -6.17 -8.04 9.77
N MET A 139 -7.32 -8.12 9.12
CA MET A 139 -7.63 -7.38 7.90
C MET A 139 -8.40 -6.12 8.30
N ILE A 140 -7.85 -4.97 7.94
CA ILE A 140 -8.40 -3.67 8.28
C ILE A 140 -9.13 -3.12 7.06
N VAL A 141 -10.31 -2.58 7.27
CA VAL A 141 -11.05 -1.79 6.29
C VAL A 141 -11.12 -0.35 6.78
N GLY A 142 -10.69 0.59 5.96
CA GLY A 142 -10.77 2.02 6.23
C GLY A 142 -11.63 2.75 5.21
N SER A 143 -12.39 3.78 5.65
CA SER A 143 -12.99 4.77 4.77
C SER A 143 -11.95 5.80 4.37
N ILE A 144 -11.98 6.22 3.11
CA ILE A 144 -11.11 7.28 2.61
C ILE A 144 -11.76 8.62 2.91
N GLU A 145 -11.04 9.48 3.65
CA GLU A 145 -11.47 10.85 3.97
C GLU A 145 -10.80 11.88 3.05
N GLU A 146 -9.54 11.64 2.70
CA GLU A 146 -8.79 12.49 1.77
C GLU A 146 -7.78 11.69 0.96
N LEU A 147 -7.59 12.10 -0.29
CA LEU A 147 -6.59 11.57 -1.21
C LEU A 147 -5.71 12.73 -1.68
N VAL A 148 -4.40 12.62 -1.47
CA VAL A 148 -3.44 13.64 -1.92
C VAL A 148 -2.40 12.98 -2.81
N PRO A 149 -2.31 13.35 -4.10
CA PRO A 149 -1.23 12.91 -4.95
C PRO A 149 0.07 13.62 -4.56
N GLY A 150 1.16 12.89 -4.59
CA GLY A 150 2.52 13.41 -4.46
C GLY A 150 3.29 13.20 -5.76
N GLU A 151 4.61 13.29 -5.67
CA GLU A 151 5.52 13.16 -6.82
C GLU A 151 6.47 11.96 -6.63
N GLY A 152 7.15 11.56 -7.72
CA GLY A 152 8.14 10.50 -7.70
C GLY A 152 7.59 9.10 -7.98
N GLU A 153 8.49 8.12 -7.98
CA GLU A 153 8.17 6.71 -8.26
C GLU A 153 7.97 5.93 -6.96
N ALA A 154 6.98 5.05 -6.94
CA ALA A 154 6.67 4.27 -5.75
C ALA A 154 7.75 3.20 -5.47
N LEU A 155 8.11 3.05 -4.19
CA LEU A 155 8.97 1.98 -3.72
C LEU A 155 8.25 0.64 -3.79
N LEU A 156 8.86 -0.33 -4.46
CA LEU A 156 8.35 -1.69 -4.57
C LEU A 156 9.17 -2.67 -3.73
N TYR A 157 8.52 -3.75 -3.31
CA TYR A 157 9.16 -4.87 -2.62
C TYR A 157 8.78 -6.19 -3.27
N ARG A 158 9.79 -7.05 -3.56
CA ARG A 158 9.59 -8.38 -4.12
C ARG A 158 10.70 -9.33 -3.67
N GLY A 159 10.33 -10.47 -3.09
CA GLY A 159 11.27 -11.56 -2.78
C GLY A 159 12.46 -11.14 -1.91
N GLY A 160 12.24 -10.29 -0.91
CA GLY A 160 13.30 -9.79 -0.02
C GLY A 160 14.09 -8.61 -0.57
N LYS A 161 13.74 -8.06 -1.73
CA LYS A 161 14.45 -6.97 -2.39
C LYS A 161 13.52 -5.78 -2.63
N PHE A 162 14.08 -4.58 -2.52
CA PHE A 162 13.42 -3.35 -2.91
C PHE A 162 13.78 -2.99 -4.35
N GLY A 163 12.87 -2.29 -5.03
CA GLY A 163 13.03 -1.87 -6.41
C GLY A 163 12.05 -0.79 -6.80
N GLU A 164 12.01 -0.50 -8.08
CA GLU A 164 11.12 0.48 -8.70
C GLU A 164 10.35 -0.15 -9.87
N PHE A 165 9.32 0.53 -10.35
CA PHE A 165 8.58 0.12 -11.53
C PHE A 165 9.28 0.60 -12.79
N ASN A 166 9.59 -0.32 -13.70
CA ASN A 166 10.06 0.00 -15.04
C ASN A 166 8.94 -0.24 -16.04
N GLN A 167 8.49 0.82 -16.69
CA GLN A 167 7.46 0.71 -17.71
C GLN A 167 7.94 -0.17 -18.87
N TRP A 168 7.13 -1.14 -19.28
CA TRP A 168 7.37 -1.88 -20.50
C TRP A 168 7.30 -0.92 -21.69
N PRO A 169 8.25 -0.96 -22.66
CA PRO A 169 8.20 -0.08 -23.82
C PRO A 169 6.86 -0.26 -24.56
N ALA A 170 6.25 0.86 -24.94
CA ALA A 170 5.03 0.81 -25.72
C ALA A 170 5.27 -0.02 -27.00
N PRO A 171 4.33 -0.89 -27.42
CA PRO A 171 4.45 -1.59 -28.69
C PRO A 171 4.64 -0.57 -29.81
N ALA A 172 5.57 -0.84 -30.74
CA ALA A 172 5.75 0.00 -31.90
C ALA A 172 4.38 0.20 -32.58
N PRO A 173 4.07 1.44 -33.06
CA PRO A 173 2.81 1.68 -33.77
C PRO A 173 2.71 0.66 -34.90
N ALA A 174 1.55 -0.02 -35.01
CA ALA A 174 1.30 -0.99 -36.06
C ALA A 174 1.57 -0.29 -37.41
N ALA A 175 2.43 -0.91 -38.26
CA ALA A 175 2.68 -0.39 -39.56
C ALA A 175 1.34 -0.18 -40.30
N ALA A 176 1.13 1.02 -40.80
CA ALA A 176 -0.10 1.35 -41.52
C ALA A 176 -0.34 0.28 -42.60
N ALA A 177 -1.51 -0.34 -42.56
CA ALA A 177 -1.88 -1.30 -43.59
C ALA A 177 -1.72 -0.65 -44.96
N PRO A 178 -1.13 -1.33 -45.98
CA PRO A 178 -1.00 -0.76 -47.30
C PRO A 178 -2.37 -0.37 -47.82
N SER A 179 -2.50 0.88 -48.26
CA SER A 179 -3.73 1.40 -48.87
C SER A 179 -4.13 0.49 -50.05
N ALA A 180 -5.37 0.01 -50.02
CA ALA A 180 -5.90 -0.79 -51.10
C ALA A 180 -5.73 -0.02 -52.45
N PRO A 181 -5.31 -0.70 -53.53
CA PRO A 181 -5.19 -0.04 -54.83
C PRO A 181 -6.55 0.49 -55.27
N ALA A 182 -6.55 1.74 -55.74
CA ALA A 182 -7.74 2.39 -56.30
C ALA A 182 -8.32 1.53 -57.42
N ALA A 183 -9.60 1.18 -57.29
CA ALA A 183 -10.31 0.44 -58.36
C ALA A 183 -10.25 1.24 -59.65
N ALA A 184 -9.61 0.65 -60.67
CA ALA A 184 -9.58 1.22 -62.01
C ALA A 184 -11.01 1.33 -62.55
N GLY A 185 -11.43 2.54 -62.82
CA GLY A 185 -12.72 2.80 -63.49
C GLY A 185 -12.80 2.05 -64.78
N LYS A 186 -13.83 1.25 -64.97
CA LYS A 186 -14.24 0.73 -66.27
C LYS A 186 -15.18 1.76 -66.87
N ASP A 187 -14.61 2.56 -67.83
CA ASP A 187 -15.40 3.21 -68.89
C ASP A 187 -15.86 2.15 -69.87
N GLN A 188 -17.17 1.99 -69.97
CA GLN A 188 -17.90 1.76 -71.26
C GLN A 188 -19.38 2.06 -71.02
#